data_184c0d77ed5cfb2b247dc7bac2b9b02e
#
_entry.id   184c0d77ed5cfb2b247dc7bac2b9b02e
#
_cell.length_a   1.000
_cell.length_b   1.000
_cell.length_c   1.000
_cell.angle_alpha   90.00
_cell.angle_beta   90.00
_cell.angle_gamma   90.00
#
_symmetry.space_group_name_H-M   'P 1'
#
loop_
_entity.id
_entity.type
_entity.pdbx_description
1 polymer ?
#
loop_
_entity_poly.entity_id
_entity_poly.type
_entity_poly.pdbx_seq_one_letter_code
_entity_poly.pdbx_strand_id
1 'polypeptide(L)'
;MEEYIESDIIVDDSGDIDLSTGKRVIRTKSSDPTIEVLHAKYQRGKLNIQPIYQRQYVWDAKKASLLIESVLLDIPIPIIYLAQNEDGVENVIDGQQRLTSLFCFIEGKFPDGKIFKLTGLNVFGELKGKTYKDLDDEKQEKIRDYSLRVISFTNESDPDLQYEIFQRLNTGSVALNDQELRNCIYRGKFNELLKELTNNEDFRFITGILRPHSRMKDVEMVLRFIAFRNATYLNYNPPIKKFLNDTMRKHRNIDDIDAKQIREYFKRACANTRSLLGDKAFRRFVVGEDGHKDGHWEKQLNISLYDIVMDSMSRVESTVLMRHLDAVREAYINIISTNESMISAITWGTSDKPTVTKRFTLWNDIINGIIADDKADERCFSRSLKQKLYDNDPTCAICGQFIADIDDSAVDHIEQYWKGGKTIPENARLTHRFCNCARSKNDAV
;
A
#
# COMPACT_ATOMS: atom_id res chain seq x y z
N MET A 1 18.60 4.10 10.14
CA MET A 1 17.42 4.20 9.27
C MET A 1 16.76 2.83 9.33
N GLU A 2 15.71 2.72 10.13
CA GLU A 2 14.96 1.47 10.24
C GLU A 2 14.27 1.20 8.90
N GLU A 3 14.51 0.02 8.33
CA GLU A 3 13.71 -0.48 7.20
C GLU A 3 12.25 -0.58 7.67
N TYR A 4 11.33 0.03 6.90
CA TYR A 4 9.90 -0.17 7.11
C TYR A 4 9.59 -1.66 6.99
N ILE A 5 9.19 -2.27 8.09
CA ILE A 5 8.79 -3.67 8.14
C ILE A 5 7.35 -3.76 7.62
N GLU A 6 7.00 -4.84 6.96
CA GLU A 6 5.66 -5.10 6.39
C GLU A 6 4.51 -4.97 7.42
N SER A 7 4.84 -5.09 8.71
CA SER A 7 3.96 -4.89 9.87
C SER A 7 3.58 -3.42 10.15
N ASP A 8 4.23 -2.45 9.48
CA ASP A 8 4.01 -1.03 9.77
C ASP A 8 2.79 -0.42 9.06
N ILE A 9 2.13 -1.21 8.19
CA ILE A 9 0.89 -0.83 7.51
C ILE A 9 -0.21 -1.83 7.90
N ILE A 10 -1.20 -1.36 8.66
CA ILE A 10 -2.37 -2.17 9.00
C ILE A 10 -3.32 -2.15 7.80
N VAL A 11 -3.44 -3.28 7.12
CA VAL A 11 -4.37 -3.51 6.03
C VAL A 11 -5.29 -4.67 6.43
N ASP A 12 -6.59 -4.40 6.49
CA ASP A 12 -7.61 -5.45 6.59
C ASP A 12 -8.08 -5.78 5.17
N ASP A 13 -7.63 -6.91 4.64
CA ASP A 13 -7.92 -7.38 3.28
C ASP A 13 -8.66 -8.73 3.31
N SER A 14 -9.45 -8.97 4.35
CA SER A 14 -10.23 -10.18 4.52
C SER A 14 -11.50 -10.14 3.67
N GLY A 15 -11.50 -10.82 2.56
CA GLY A 15 -12.70 -11.03 1.75
C GLY A 15 -12.41 -11.78 0.47
N ASP A 16 -13.06 -12.93 0.29
CA ASP A 16 -13.01 -13.67 -0.97
C ASP A 16 -13.90 -13.00 -2.03
N ILE A 17 -13.43 -13.02 -3.28
CA ILE A 17 -14.23 -12.53 -4.41
C ILE A 17 -15.34 -13.57 -4.68
N ASP A 18 -16.60 -13.14 -4.65
CA ASP A 18 -17.72 -14.00 -5.06
C ASP A 18 -17.65 -14.26 -6.57
N LEU A 19 -17.34 -15.50 -6.92
CA LEU A 19 -17.23 -15.99 -8.29
C LEU A 19 -18.51 -16.62 -8.81
N SER A 20 -19.60 -16.63 -8.04
CA SER A 20 -20.85 -17.33 -8.36
C SER A 20 -21.63 -16.71 -9.50
N THR A 21 -21.40 -15.45 -9.86
CA THR A 21 -22.16 -14.70 -10.87
C THR A 21 -21.40 -14.56 -12.20
N GLY A 22 -21.96 -15.13 -13.27
CA GLY A 22 -21.53 -14.97 -14.66
C GLY A 22 -20.88 -16.21 -15.29
N LYS A 23 -20.91 -16.31 -16.62
CA LYS A 23 -20.15 -17.31 -17.39
C LYS A 23 -18.68 -16.89 -17.41
N ARG A 24 -17.90 -17.45 -16.51
CA ARG A 24 -16.46 -17.20 -16.44
C ARG A 24 -15.71 -18.35 -17.09
N VAL A 25 -14.79 -18.03 -17.99
CA VAL A 25 -14.04 -19.03 -18.76
C VAL A 25 -12.55 -18.86 -18.46
N ILE A 26 -11.92 -19.96 -18.05
CA ILE A 26 -10.46 -20.08 -18.03
C ILE A 26 -10.05 -20.84 -19.27
N ARG A 27 -9.12 -20.24 -20.02
CA ARG A 27 -8.47 -20.89 -21.14
C ARG A 27 -6.98 -21.02 -20.87
N THR A 28 -6.52 -22.26 -20.83
CA THR A 28 -5.12 -22.59 -20.60
C THR A 28 -4.54 -23.35 -21.78
N LYS A 29 -3.26 -23.16 -22.00
CA LYS A 29 -2.44 -23.93 -22.93
C LYS A 29 -1.34 -24.63 -22.15
N SER A 30 -1.33 -25.95 -22.18
CA SER A 30 -0.25 -26.77 -21.59
C SER A 30 0.79 -27.08 -22.64
N SER A 31 2.07 -27.01 -22.27
CA SER A 31 3.20 -27.36 -23.13
C SER A 31 4.40 -27.81 -22.29
N ASP A 32 5.32 -28.51 -22.91
CA ASP A 32 6.55 -29.00 -22.30
C ASP A 32 7.78 -28.47 -23.08
N PRO A 33 8.02 -27.14 -23.12
CA PRO A 33 9.17 -26.58 -23.78
C PRO A 33 10.47 -26.92 -23.05
N THR A 34 11.56 -27.03 -23.80
CA THR A 34 12.89 -27.18 -23.22
C THR A 34 13.36 -25.86 -22.56
N ILE A 35 14.33 -25.96 -21.66
CA ILE A 35 14.95 -24.76 -21.04
C ILE A 35 15.51 -23.85 -22.14
N GLU A 36 16.12 -24.40 -23.19
CA GLU A 36 16.64 -23.61 -24.33
C GLU A 36 15.54 -22.78 -25.01
N VAL A 37 14.38 -23.38 -25.29
CA VAL A 37 13.23 -22.69 -25.90
C VAL A 37 12.71 -21.55 -25.03
N LEU A 38 12.62 -21.77 -23.71
CA LEU A 38 12.19 -20.75 -22.76
C LEU A 38 13.24 -19.62 -22.64
N HIS A 39 14.53 -19.96 -22.61
CA HIS A 39 15.62 -18.98 -22.60
C HIS A 39 15.63 -18.13 -23.87
N ALA A 40 15.45 -18.75 -25.04
CA ALA A 40 15.33 -18.02 -26.30
C ALA A 40 14.11 -17.08 -26.34
N LYS A 41 12.95 -17.49 -25.78
CA LYS A 41 11.79 -16.61 -25.60
C LYS A 41 12.11 -15.42 -24.69
N TYR A 42 12.82 -15.66 -23.59
CA TYR A 42 13.27 -14.62 -22.67
C TYR A 42 14.17 -13.60 -23.36
N GLN A 43 15.21 -14.05 -24.06
CA GLN A 43 16.14 -13.18 -24.78
C GLN A 43 15.46 -12.33 -25.87
N ARG A 44 14.39 -12.85 -26.49
CA ARG A 44 13.57 -12.14 -27.50
C ARG A 44 12.51 -11.22 -26.88
N GLY A 45 12.43 -11.11 -25.56
CA GLY A 45 11.40 -10.32 -24.85
C GLY A 45 9.98 -10.88 -24.97
N LYS A 46 9.82 -12.17 -25.37
CA LYS A 46 8.53 -12.87 -25.45
C LYS A 46 8.16 -13.62 -24.17
N LEU A 47 9.11 -13.81 -23.26
CA LEU A 47 8.92 -14.30 -21.91
C LEU A 47 9.51 -13.28 -20.93
N ASN A 48 8.71 -12.78 -20.03
CA ASN A 48 9.13 -11.86 -19.01
C ASN A 48 9.22 -12.60 -17.67
N ILE A 49 10.45 -12.85 -17.19
CA ILE A 49 10.70 -13.56 -15.93
C ILE A 49 10.70 -12.60 -14.74
N GLN A 50 11.13 -11.36 -14.97
CA GLN A 50 11.11 -10.30 -13.98
C GLN A 50 10.24 -9.16 -14.50
N PRO A 51 8.92 -9.29 -14.42
CA PRO A 51 8.10 -8.12 -14.54
C PRO A 51 8.63 -7.11 -13.50
N ILE A 52 8.70 -5.82 -13.88
CA ILE A 52 9.29 -4.70 -13.10
C ILE A 52 8.78 -4.64 -11.63
N TYR A 53 7.83 -5.47 -11.27
CA TYR A 53 7.08 -5.55 -10.02
C TYR A 53 7.23 -6.88 -9.26
N GLN A 54 7.98 -7.87 -9.79
CA GLN A 54 8.26 -9.08 -9.03
C GLN A 54 9.55 -8.90 -8.22
N ARG A 55 9.61 -9.60 -7.07
CA ARG A 55 10.77 -9.60 -6.18
C ARG A 55 12.08 -9.75 -6.94
N GLN A 56 13.09 -9.04 -6.46
CA GLN A 56 14.46 -9.36 -6.77
C GLN A 56 14.72 -10.86 -6.52
N TYR A 57 15.62 -11.43 -7.26
CA TYR A 57 16.06 -12.80 -7.06
C TYR A 57 16.54 -13.00 -5.62
N VAL A 58 15.93 -13.96 -4.89
CA VAL A 58 16.16 -14.17 -3.44
C VAL A 58 16.76 -15.52 -3.11
N TRP A 59 16.87 -16.45 -4.07
CA TRP A 59 17.53 -17.72 -3.82
C TRP A 59 19.04 -17.54 -3.64
N ASP A 60 19.58 -18.22 -2.64
CA ASP A 60 21.03 -18.31 -2.48
C ASP A 60 21.64 -19.25 -3.54
N ALA A 61 22.96 -19.18 -3.67
CA ALA A 61 23.70 -19.99 -4.62
C ALA A 61 23.53 -21.49 -4.39
N LYS A 62 23.34 -21.93 -3.12
CA LYS A 62 23.11 -23.33 -2.78
C LYS A 62 21.77 -23.83 -3.32
N LYS A 63 20.68 -23.11 -3.06
CA LYS A 63 19.35 -23.47 -3.52
C LYS A 63 19.25 -23.48 -5.05
N ALA A 64 19.89 -22.48 -5.69
CA ALA A 64 20.00 -22.44 -7.15
C ALA A 64 20.78 -23.63 -7.72
N SER A 65 21.90 -24.01 -7.08
CA SER A 65 22.72 -25.15 -7.50
C SER A 65 22.02 -26.49 -7.34
N LEU A 66 21.22 -26.66 -6.28
CA LEU A 66 20.40 -27.85 -6.10
C LEU A 66 19.31 -28.00 -7.18
N LEU A 67 18.80 -26.89 -7.71
CA LEU A 67 17.91 -26.94 -8.87
C LEU A 67 18.62 -27.46 -10.11
N ILE A 68 19.86 -26.97 -10.38
CA ILE A 68 20.68 -27.48 -11.50
C ILE A 68 20.98 -28.96 -11.33
N GLU A 69 21.31 -29.39 -10.11
CA GLU A 69 21.50 -30.81 -9.79
C GLU A 69 20.24 -31.63 -10.06
N SER A 70 19.06 -31.11 -9.71
CA SER A 70 17.77 -31.78 -9.99
C SER A 70 17.54 -31.96 -11.49
N VAL A 71 17.88 -30.95 -12.31
CA VAL A 71 17.82 -31.04 -13.78
C VAL A 71 18.76 -32.14 -14.29
N LEU A 72 19.99 -32.17 -13.82
CA LEU A 72 20.98 -33.18 -14.21
C LEU A 72 20.58 -34.61 -13.78
N LEU A 73 19.78 -34.72 -12.74
CA LEU A 73 19.24 -36.00 -12.24
C LEU A 73 17.90 -36.39 -12.87
N ASP A 74 17.34 -35.60 -13.81
CA ASP A 74 16.01 -35.78 -14.38
C ASP A 74 14.88 -35.77 -13.33
N ILE A 75 15.09 -35.14 -12.19
CA ILE A 75 14.06 -35.01 -11.14
C ILE A 75 12.99 -34.02 -11.63
N PRO A 76 11.70 -34.39 -11.59
CA PRO A 76 10.62 -33.53 -12.04
C PRO A 76 10.60 -32.18 -11.27
N ILE A 77 10.61 -31.09 -12.01
CA ILE A 77 10.52 -29.73 -11.48
C ILE A 77 9.04 -29.32 -11.45
N PRO A 78 8.58 -28.63 -10.37
CA PRO A 78 7.22 -28.15 -10.28
C PRO A 78 6.81 -27.27 -11.46
N ILE A 79 5.53 -27.34 -11.83
CA ILE A 79 4.93 -26.64 -12.99
C ILE A 79 5.24 -25.15 -12.95
N ILE A 80 5.54 -24.59 -14.13
CA ILE A 80 5.69 -23.14 -14.35
C ILE A 80 4.34 -22.60 -14.83
N TYR A 81 3.85 -21.54 -14.16
CA TYR A 81 2.63 -20.89 -14.57
C TYR A 81 2.93 -19.55 -15.21
N LEU A 82 2.35 -19.32 -16.39
CA LEU A 82 2.51 -18.10 -17.19
C LEU A 82 1.13 -17.46 -17.44
N ALA A 83 1.10 -16.14 -17.61
CA ALA A 83 -0.05 -15.40 -18.13
C ALA A 83 0.34 -14.68 -19.41
N GLN A 84 -0.42 -14.87 -20.46
CA GLN A 84 -0.23 -14.17 -21.73
C GLN A 84 -0.99 -12.84 -21.71
N ASN A 85 -0.30 -11.74 -22.03
CA ASN A 85 -0.94 -10.44 -22.24
C ASN A 85 -1.50 -10.31 -23.67
N GLU A 86 -2.14 -9.18 -23.97
CA GLU A 86 -2.73 -8.89 -25.29
C GLU A 86 -1.70 -8.84 -26.40
N ASP A 87 -0.44 -8.47 -26.11
CA ASP A 87 0.67 -8.41 -27.07
C ASP A 87 1.33 -9.78 -27.30
N GLY A 88 0.78 -10.83 -26.69
CA GLY A 88 1.31 -12.19 -26.78
C GLY A 88 2.57 -12.44 -25.97
N VAL A 89 3.00 -11.51 -25.11
CA VAL A 89 4.11 -11.71 -24.18
C VAL A 89 3.63 -12.51 -22.99
N GLU A 90 4.38 -13.54 -22.63
CA GLU A 90 4.11 -14.38 -21.46
C GLU A 90 4.82 -13.82 -20.22
N ASN A 91 4.08 -13.62 -19.13
CA ASN A 91 4.61 -13.19 -17.84
C ASN A 91 4.61 -14.37 -16.87
N VAL A 92 5.70 -14.56 -16.15
CA VAL A 92 5.80 -15.64 -15.14
C VAL A 92 4.94 -15.28 -13.94
N ILE A 93 4.04 -16.18 -13.55
CA ILE A 93 3.20 -16.09 -12.35
C ILE A 93 3.81 -16.89 -11.23
N ASP A 94 4.14 -18.16 -11.47
CA ASP A 94 4.92 -18.98 -10.56
C ASP A 94 6.07 -19.68 -11.30
N GLY A 95 7.19 -19.85 -10.60
CA GLY A 95 8.41 -20.41 -11.16
C GLY A 95 9.49 -19.39 -11.49
N GLN A 96 9.29 -18.10 -11.13
CA GLN A 96 10.28 -17.05 -11.39
C GLN A 96 11.68 -17.41 -10.89
N GLN A 97 11.83 -17.79 -9.62
CA GLN A 97 13.14 -18.12 -9.04
C GLN A 97 13.79 -19.30 -9.76
N ARG A 98 12.99 -20.28 -10.18
CA ARG A 98 13.44 -21.45 -10.95
C ARG A 98 13.96 -21.05 -12.32
N LEU A 99 13.17 -20.31 -13.10
CA LEU A 99 13.59 -19.86 -14.43
C LEU A 99 14.80 -18.91 -14.34
N THR A 100 14.80 -17.97 -13.37
CA THR A 100 15.95 -17.09 -13.16
C THR A 100 17.21 -17.90 -12.85
N SER A 101 17.15 -18.90 -11.95
CA SER A 101 18.31 -19.74 -11.63
C SER A 101 18.84 -20.50 -12.86
N LEU A 102 17.94 -21.10 -13.63
CA LEU A 102 18.31 -21.86 -14.85
C LEU A 102 18.98 -20.95 -15.89
N PHE A 103 18.39 -19.77 -16.15
CA PHE A 103 18.94 -18.84 -17.14
C PHE A 103 20.24 -18.19 -16.66
N CYS A 104 20.33 -17.79 -15.41
CA CYS A 104 21.55 -17.26 -14.81
C CYS A 104 22.70 -18.27 -14.83
N PHE A 105 22.41 -19.56 -14.66
CA PHE A 105 23.44 -20.58 -14.76
C PHE A 105 23.97 -20.70 -16.19
N ILE A 106 23.09 -20.72 -17.20
CA ILE A 106 23.46 -20.75 -18.62
C ILE A 106 24.27 -19.48 -18.98
N GLU A 107 23.84 -18.30 -18.50
CA GLU A 107 24.49 -17.01 -18.74
C GLU A 107 25.78 -16.82 -17.89
N GLY A 108 25.95 -17.63 -16.84
CA GLY A 108 27.14 -17.68 -16.00
C GLY A 108 27.17 -16.65 -14.86
N LYS A 109 26.10 -15.83 -14.66
CA LYS A 109 26.04 -14.79 -13.64
C LYS A 109 24.68 -14.69 -12.98
N PHE A 110 24.65 -14.44 -11.68
CA PHE A 110 23.46 -14.03 -10.95
C PHE A 110 23.03 -12.59 -11.31
N PRO A 111 21.79 -12.19 -10.97
CA PRO A 111 21.30 -10.82 -11.24
C PRO A 111 22.11 -9.72 -10.54
N ASP A 112 22.80 -10.03 -9.42
CA ASP A 112 23.72 -9.13 -8.72
C ASP A 112 25.12 -9.03 -9.37
N GLY A 113 25.31 -9.69 -10.51
CA GLY A 113 26.57 -9.71 -11.26
C GLY A 113 27.61 -10.72 -10.78
N LYS A 114 27.39 -11.43 -9.69
CA LYS A 114 28.28 -12.49 -9.22
C LYS A 114 28.29 -13.69 -10.17
N ILE A 115 29.46 -14.29 -10.34
CA ILE A 115 29.60 -15.50 -11.18
C ILE A 115 28.83 -16.64 -10.54
N PHE A 116 28.00 -17.34 -11.33
CA PHE A 116 27.28 -18.52 -10.84
C PHE A 116 28.20 -19.75 -10.88
N LYS A 117 28.67 -20.15 -9.72
CA LYS A 117 29.42 -21.40 -9.50
C LYS A 117 28.58 -22.36 -8.68
N LEU A 118 28.52 -23.64 -9.11
CA LEU A 118 27.80 -24.67 -8.38
C LEU A 118 28.35 -24.87 -6.99
N THR A 119 27.45 -24.93 -6.00
CA THR A 119 27.83 -25.12 -4.59
C THR A 119 26.78 -25.92 -3.83
N GLY A 120 27.18 -26.64 -2.79
CA GLY A 120 26.26 -27.35 -1.91
C GLY A 120 25.50 -28.50 -2.59
N LEU A 121 26.07 -29.10 -3.63
CA LEU A 121 25.53 -30.26 -4.32
C LEU A 121 25.55 -31.48 -3.43
N ASN A 122 24.54 -32.35 -3.58
CA ASN A 122 24.41 -33.57 -2.78
C ASN A 122 24.95 -34.82 -3.52
N VAL A 123 24.81 -34.85 -4.86
CA VAL A 123 25.14 -36.02 -5.69
C VAL A 123 26.38 -35.78 -6.53
N PHE A 124 26.42 -34.66 -7.26
CA PHE A 124 27.52 -34.33 -8.16
C PHE A 124 28.59 -33.46 -7.46
N GLY A 125 29.20 -33.99 -6.40
CA GLY A 125 30.20 -33.26 -5.62
C GLY A 125 31.41 -32.78 -6.45
N GLU A 126 31.75 -33.48 -7.54
CA GLU A 126 32.80 -33.15 -8.48
C GLU A 126 32.53 -31.89 -9.32
N LEU A 127 31.26 -31.49 -9.40
CA LEU A 127 30.85 -30.28 -10.12
C LEU A 127 30.94 -29.01 -9.24
N LYS A 128 31.28 -29.15 -7.96
CA LYS A 128 31.43 -28.01 -7.06
C LYS A 128 32.45 -27.00 -7.58
N GLY A 129 32.05 -25.74 -7.62
CA GLY A 129 32.87 -24.62 -8.13
C GLY A 129 32.87 -24.43 -9.63
N LYS A 130 32.26 -25.35 -10.39
CA LYS A 130 32.13 -25.24 -11.85
C LYS A 130 31.03 -24.25 -12.24
N THR A 131 31.26 -23.55 -13.34
CA THR A 131 30.26 -22.77 -14.06
C THR A 131 29.62 -23.64 -15.17
N TYR A 132 28.58 -23.12 -15.84
CA TYR A 132 27.97 -23.80 -16.98
C TYR A 132 29.01 -24.16 -18.08
N LYS A 133 29.95 -23.24 -18.38
CA LYS A 133 30.98 -23.42 -19.41
C LYS A 133 32.04 -24.45 -19.01
N ASP A 134 32.20 -24.75 -17.74
CA ASP A 134 33.16 -25.75 -17.24
C ASP A 134 32.56 -27.17 -17.24
N LEU A 135 31.27 -27.33 -17.58
CA LEU A 135 30.64 -28.62 -17.73
C LEU A 135 31.01 -29.25 -19.08
N ASP A 136 31.03 -30.57 -19.15
CA ASP A 136 31.13 -31.28 -20.41
C ASP A 136 29.88 -31.04 -21.28
N ASP A 137 30.05 -31.30 -22.63
CA ASP A 137 29.01 -31.05 -23.59
C ASP A 137 27.72 -31.82 -23.31
N GLU A 138 27.85 -33.08 -22.82
CA GLU A 138 26.70 -33.93 -22.47
C GLU A 138 25.83 -33.28 -21.37
N LYS A 139 26.45 -32.77 -20.31
CA LYS A 139 25.74 -32.10 -19.22
C LYS A 139 25.18 -30.75 -19.64
N GLN A 140 25.90 -29.99 -20.48
CA GLN A 140 25.38 -28.75 -21.02
C GLN A 140 24.14 -28.99 -21.87
N GLU A 141 24.18 -29.99 -22.78
CA GLU A 141 23.05 -30.39 -23.61
C GLU A 141 21.88 -30.89 -22.77
N LYS A 142 22.15 -31.76 -21.78
CA LYS A 142 21.12 -32.23 -20.84
C LYS A 142 20.38 -31.10 -20.13
N ILE A 143 21.06 -30.04 -19.74
CA ILE A 143 20.43 -28.87 -19.12
C ILE A 143 19.58 -28.11 -20.16
N ARG A 144 20.06 -27.90 -21.37
CA ARG A 144 19.30 -27.19 -22.41
C ARG A 144 18.04 -27.92 -22.83
N ASP A 145 18.15 -29.23 -22.98
CA ASP A 145 17.08 -30.07 -23.49
C ASP A 145 16.07 -30.53 -22.44
N TYR A 146 16.37 -30.27 -21.16
CA TYR A 146 15.44 -30.61 -20.08
C TYR A 146 14.10 -29.89 -20.28
N SER A 147 13.00 -30.65 -20.33
CA SER A 147 11.65 -30.14 -20.54
C SER A 147 11.00 -29.70 -19.23
N LEU A 148 10.44 -28.48 -19.25
CA LEU A 148 9.67 -27.92 -18.13
C LEU A 148 8.18 -27.96 -18.45
N ARG A 149 7.38 -28.49 -17.52
CA ARG A 149 5.93 -28.41 -17.63
C ARG A 149 5.47 -26.97 -17.45
N VAL A 150 4.82 -26.40 -18.49
CA VAL A 150 4.31 -25.02 -18.50
C VAL A 150 2.81 -25.02 -18.72
N ILE A 151 2.08 -24.24 -17.89
CA ILE A 151 0.67 -23.93 -18.11
C ILE A 151 0.57 -22.41 -18.32
N SER A 152 0.18 -22.00 -19.52
CA SER A 152 -0.03 -20.61 -19.89
C SER A 152 -1.54 -20.28 -19.87
N PHE A 153 -1.93 -19.28 -19.09
CA PHE A 153 -3.26 -18.68 -19.16
C PHE A 153 -3.30 -17.72 -20.34
N THR A 154 -4.29 -17.88 -21.20
CA THR A 154 -4.41 -17.03 -22.37
C THR A 154 -5.11 -15.71 -22.01
N ASN A 155 -4.94 -14.70 -22.86
CA ASN A 155 -5.60 -13.37 -22.72
C ASN A 155 -7.13 -13.43 -22.84
N GLU A 156 -7.69 -14.55 -23.29
CA GLU A 156 -9.14 -14.79 -23.34
C GLU A 156 -9.74 -15.25 -22.00
N SER A 157 -8.90 -15.50 -20.99
CA SER A 157 -9.35 -15.89 -19.66
C SER A 157 -9.89 -14.69 -18.88
N ASP A 158 -10.95 -14.91 -18.11
CA ASP A 158 -11.50 -13.89 -17.20
C ASP A 158 -10.43 -13.44 -16.18
N PRO A 159 -10.10 -12.14 -16.10
CA PRO A 159 -9.02 -11.65 -15.21
C PRO A 159 -9.28 -11.88 -13.73
N ASP A 160 -10.54 -11.81 -13.26
CA ASP A 160 -10.86 -12.04 -11.84
C ASP A 160 -10.67 -13.51 -11.48
N LEU A 161 -11.04 -14.41 -12.41
CA LEU A 161 -10.83 -15.83 -12.22
C LEU A 161 -9.34 -16.20 -12.31
N GLN A 162 -8.57 -15.54 -13.20
CA GLN A 162 -7.11 -15.66 -13.21
C GLN A 162 -6.51 -15.25 -11.86
N TYR A 163 -6.97 -14.13 -11.31
CA TYR A 163 -6.50 -13.61 -10.04
C TYR A 163 -6.71 -14.62 -8.89
N GLU A 164 -7.92 -15.19 -8.77
CA GLU A 164 -8.24 -16.19 -7.75
C GLU A 164 -7.41 -17.48 -7.91
N ILE A 165 -7.25 -17.95 -9.14
CA ILE A 165 -6.45 -19.15 -9.40
C ILE A 165 -4.98 -18.87 -9.05
N PHE A 166 -4.45 -17.73 -9.42
CA PHE A 166 -3.06 -17.38 -9.12
C PHE A 166 -2.84 -17.23 -7.62
N GLN A 167 -3.79 -16.67 -6.89
CA GLN A 167 -3.72 -16.62 -5.44
C GLN A 167 -3.66 -18.02 -4.82
N ARG A 168 -4.47 -18.96 -5.32
CA ARG A 168 -4.47 -20.36 -4.85
C ARG A 168 -3.22 -21.14 -5.24
N LEU A 169 -2.67 -20.88 -6.44
CA LEU A 169 -1.44 -21.53 -6.92
C LEU A 169 -0.19 -20.97 -6.25
N ASN A 170 -0.25 -19.74 -5.77
CA ASN A 170 0.85 -19.01 -5.19
C ASN A 170 1.16 -19.45 -3.74
N THR A 171 1.27 -20.77 -3.53
CA THR A 171 1.53 -21.40 -2.22
C THR A 171 3.02 -21.62 -1.94
N GLY A 172 3.91 -21.08 -2.77
CA GLY A 172 5.36 -21.19 -2.63
C GLY A 172 5.89 -20.52 -1.35
N SER A 173 7.13 -20.81 -0.99
CA SER A 173 7.79 -20.30 0.24
C SER A 173 7.82 -18.76 0.35
N VAL A 174 7.51 -18.07 -0.72
CA VAL A 174 7.33 -16.61 -0.79
C VAL A 174 6.24 -16.29 -1.81
N ALA A 175 5.01 -16.28 -1.33
CA ALA A 175 3.84 -15.96 -2.13
C ALA A 175 3.84 -14.50 -2.62
N LEU A 176 3.34 -14.26 -3.86
CA LEU A 176 3.02 -12.91 -4.33
C LEU A 176 1.87 -12.33 -3.51
N ASN A 177 1.93 -11.04 -3.20
CA ASN A 177 0.79 -10.38 -2.58
C ASN A 177 -0.22 -9.92 -3.64
N ASP A 178 -1.36 -9.41 -3.17
CA ASP A 178 -2.47 -9.02 -4.04
C ASP A 178 -2.09 -7.92 -5.05
N GLN A 179 -1.24 -6.97 -4.68
CA GLN A 179 -0.81 -5.94 -5.61
C GLN A 179 0.19 -6.46 -6.66
N GLU A 180 1.06 -7.35 -6.27
CA GLU A 180 1.97 -8.04 -7.20
C GLU A 180 1.15 -8.86 -8.23
N LEU A 181 0.10 -9.55 -7.78
CA LEU A 181 -0.83 -10.28 -8.67
C LEU A 181 -1.59 -9.33 -9.61
N ARG A 182 -2.12 -8.20 -9.10
CA ARG A 182 -2.79 -7.18 -9.94
C ARG A 182 -1.88 -6.67 -11.05
N ASN A 183 -0.63 -6.40 -10.73
CA ASN A 183 0.35 -5.94 -11.72
C ASN A 183 0.65 -6.98 -12.80
N CYS A 184 0.55 -8.26 -12.50
CA CYS A 184 0.70 -9.33 -13.50
C CYS A 184 -0.48 -9.38 -14.46
N ILE A 185 -1.70 -9.30 -13.93
CA ILE A 185 -2.94 -9.59 -14.65
C ILE A 185 -3.46 -8.37 -15.41
N TYR A 186 -3.46 -7.20 -14.76
CA TYR A 186 -4.04 -5.96 -15.29
C TYR A 186 -2.97 -5.01 -15.86
N ARG A 187 -1.95 -5.56 -16.51
CA ARG A 187 -0.86 -4.76 -17.07
C ARG A 187 -1.37 -3.80 -18.13
N GLY A 188 -0.88 -2.54 -18.10
CA GLY A 188 -1.25 -1.50 -19.05
C GLY A 188 -0.73 -0.12 -18.64
N LYS A 189 -1.08 0.93 -19.39
CA LYS A 189 -0.68 2.33 -19.12
C LYS A 189 -1.02 2.78 -17.69
N PHE A 190 -2.09 2.27 -17.13
CA PHE A 190 -2.50 2.59 -15.74
C PHE A 190 -1.48 2.09 -14.71
N ASN A 191 -0.92 0.90 -14.92
CA ASN A 191 0.17 0.39 -14.06
C ASN A 191 1.40 1.30 -14.03
N GLU A 192 1.76 1.83 -15.20
CA GLU A 192 2.88 2.77 -15.30
C GLU A 192 2.58 4.07 -14.56
N LEU A 193 1.35 4.58 -14.69
CA LEU A 193 0.88 5.76 -13.95
C LEU A 193 0.94 5.53 -12.43
N LEU A 194 0.46 4.38 -11.93
CA LEU A 194 0.52 4.07 -10.49
C LEU A 194 1.95 4.14 -9.95
N LYS A 195 2.91 3.55 -10.67
CA LYS A 195 4.33 3.58 -10.28
C LYS A 195 4.95 4.99 -10.38
N GLU A 196 4.60 5.73 -11.42
CA GLU A 196 5.02 7.13 -11.56
C GLU A 196 4.60 7.94 -10.35
N LEU A 197 3.35 7.80 -9.90
CA LEU A 197 2.79 8.54 -8.79
C LEU A 197 3.46 8.23 -7.44
N THR A 198 3.97 7.00 -7.23
CA THR A 198 4.73 6.69 -6.02
C THR A 198 6.04 7.46 -5.89
N ASN A 199 6.53 8.09 -6.98
CA ASN A 199 7.73 8.93 -6.98
C ASN A 199 7.47 10.36 -6.50
N ASN A 200 6.22 10.74 -6.21
CA ASN A 200 5.90 12.06 -5.68
C ASN A 200 6.57 12.28 -4.31
N GLU A 201 7.29 13.39 -4.15
CA GLU A 201 8.07 13.69 -2.94
C GLU A 201 7.18 13.86 -1.70
N ASP A 202 6.03 14.53 -1.85
CA ASP A 202 5.08 14.71 -0.75
C ASP A 202 4.48 13.38 -0.33
N PHE A 203 4.14 12.49 -1.29
CA PHE A 203 3.67 11.13 -0.99
C PHE A 203 4.69 10.33 -0.19
N ARG A 204 5.95 10.36 -0.62
CA ARG A 204 7.05 9.70 0.11
C ARG A 204 7.23 10.25 1.51
N PHE A 205 7.13 11.57 1.66
CA PHE A 205 7.25 12.22 2.96
C PHE A 205 6.11 11.83 3.90
N ILE A 206 4.84 11.95 3.48
CA ILE A 206 3.68 11.69 4.34
C ILE A 206 3.48 10.21 4.68
N THR A 207 3.94 9.31 3.81
CA THR A 207 3.90 7.87 4.08
C THR A 207 5.14 7.37 4.82
N GLY A 208 6.27 8.08 4.73
CA GLY A 208 7.56 7.64 5.22
C GLY A 208 8.22 6.58 4.32
N ILE A 209 7.62 6.23 3.17
CA ILE A 209 8.14 5.24 2.23
C ILE A 209 9.13 5.94 1.29
N LEU A 210 10.38 6.07 1.72
CA LEU A 210 11.41 6.86 1.01
C LEU A 210 11.91 6.22 -0.30
N ARG A 211 11.71 4.91 -0.48
CA ARG A 211 12.11 4.15 -1.67
C ARG A 211 10.94 3.29 -2.14
N PRO A 212 10.89 2.86 -3.41
CA PRO A 212 9.87 1.93 -3.87
C PRO A 212 9.78 0.72 -2.95
N HIS A 213 8.57 0.42 -2.49
CA HIS A 213 8.35 -0.66 -1.54
C HIS A 213 8.55 -2.02 -2.22
N SER A 214 9.37 -2.90 -1.64
CA SER A 214 9.72 -4.20 -2.23
C SER A 214 8.52 -5.10 -2.54
N ARG A 215 7.40 -4.90 -1.84
CA ARG A 215 6.12 -5.61 -2.00
C ARG A 215 5.01 -4.72 -2.55
N MET A 216 5.37 -3.59 -3.20
CA MET A 216 4.44 -2.69 -3.90
C MET A 216 3.27 -2.14 -3.04
N LYS A 217 3.44 -2.03 -1.72
CA LYS A 217 2.42 -1.44 -0.84
C LYS A 217 2.16 0.04 -1.16
N ASP A 218 3.19 0.77 -1.55
CA ASP A 218 3.10 2.14 -2.07
C ASP A 218 2.22 2.23 -3.33
N VAL A 219 2.36 1.29 -4.26
CA VAL A 219 1.54 1.22 -5.48
C VAL A 219 0.08 0.89 -5.14
N GLU A 220 -0.15 -0.01 -4.17
CA GLU A 220 -1.50 -0.32 -3.69
C GLU A 220 -2.16 0.89 -3.03
N MET A 221 -1.43 1.67 -2.23
CA MET A 221 -1.94 2.91 -1.65
C MET A 221 -2.39 3.91 -2.72
N VAL A 222 -1.58 4.11 -3.77
CA VAL A 222 -1.97 4.97 -4.90
C VAL A 222 -3.21 4.43 -5.61
N LEU A 223 -3.30 3.12 -5.82
CA LEU A 223 -4.48 2.48 -6.41
C LEU A 223 -5.73 2.69 -5.56
N ARG A 224 -5.64 2.52 -4.24
CA ARG A 224 -6.76 2.76 -3.29
C ARG A 224 -7.26 4.20 -3.39
N PHE A 225 -6.35 5.17 -3.37
CA PHE A 225 -6.71 6.57 -3.55
C PHE A 225 -7.53 6.80 -4.84
N ILE A 226 -7.03 6.30 -5.97
CA ILE A 226 -7.70 6.49 -7.26
C ILE A 226 -9.07 5.78 -7.26
N ALA A 227 -9.17 4.58 -6.68
CA ALA A 227 -10.40 3.82 -6.60
C ALA A 227 -11.49 4.58 -5.82
N PHE A 228 -11.19 5.06 -4.60
CA PHE A 228 -12.13 5.83 -3.81
C PHE A 228 -12.44 7.21 -4.40
N ARG A 229 -11.44 7.87 -5.00
CA ARG A 229 -11.63 9.18 -5.63
C ARG A 229 -12.56 9.13 -6.83
N ASN A 230 -12.44 8.09 -7.68
CA ASN A 230 -13.21 7.96 -8.92
C ASN A 230 -14.59 7.33 -8.72
N ALA A 231 -14.68 6.27 -7.91
CA ALA A 231 -15.95 5.59 -7.67
C ALA A 231 -16.78 6.22 -6.57
N THR A 232 -16.19 7.02 -5.70
CA THR A 232 -16.69 7.48 -4.40
C THR A 232 -16.94 6.31 -3.42
N TYR A 233 -16.85 6.60 -2.12
CA TYR A 233 -17.13 5.59 -1.08
C TYR A 233 -18.56 5.06 -1.09
N LEU A 234 -19.51 5.82 -1.64
CA LEU A 234 -20.93 5.41 -1.75
C LEU A 234 -21.11 4.22 -2.70
N ASN A 235 -20.28 4.15 -3.74
CA ASN A 235 -20.28 3.06 -4.72
C ASN A 235 -19.31 1.92 -4.34
N TYR A 236 -18.66 2.01 -3.19
CA TYR A 236 -17.84 0.92 -2.69
C TYR A 236 -18.70 -0.31 -2.39
N ASN A 237 -18.28 -1.45 -2.90
CA ASN A 237 -18.85 -2.76 -2.57
C ASN A 237 -17.70 -3.70 -2.16
N PRO A 238 -17.78 -4.33 -0.98
CA PRO A 238 -16.80 -5.30 -0.55
C PRO A 238 -16.77 -6.54 -1.46
N PRO A 239 -15.68 -7.31 -1.48
CA PRO A 239 -14.44 -7.06 -0.76
C PRO A 239 -13.58 -5.97 -1.44
N ILE A 240 -12.70 -5.32 -0.67
CA ILE A 240 -11.78 -4.28 -1.17
C ILE A 240 -10.95 -4.78 -2.35
N LYS A 241 -10.54 -6.04 -2.30
CA LYS A 241 -9.83 -6.75 -3.36
C LYS A 241 -10.52 -6.62 -4.71
N LYS A 242 -11.83 -6.91 -4.76
CA LYS A 242 -12.64 -6.81 -5.99
C LYS A 242 -12.73 -5.36 -6.45
N PHE A 243 -12.95 -4.42 -5.54
CA PHE A 243 -13.04 -2.99 -5.84
C PHE A 243 -11.77 -2.46 -6.51
N LEU A 244 -10.60 -2.87 -6.01
CA LEU A 244 -9.30 -2.51 -6.60
C LEU A 244 -9.06 -3.21 -7.94
N ASN A 245 -9.45 -4.48 -8.09
CA ASN A 245 -9.37 -5.21 -9.35
C ASN A 245 -10.25 -4.57 -10.43
N ASP A 246 -11.48 -4.19 -10.09
CA ASP A 246 -12.40 -3.50 -11.01
C ASP A 246 -11.83 -2.15 -11.46
N THR A 247 -11.18 -1.43 -10.57
CA THR A 247 -10.49 -0.16 -10.88
C THR A 247 -9.32 -0.39 -11.85
N MET A 248 -8.48 -1.41 -11.60
CA MET A 248 -7.38 -1.79 -12.49
C MET A 248 -7.88 -2.16 -13.89
N ARG A 249 -8.94 -2.96 -13.97
CA ARG A 249 -9.57 -3.37 -15.23
C ARG A 249 -10.12 -2.19 -16.00
N LYS A 250 -10.91 -1.34 -15.33
CA LYS A 250 -11.56 -0.18 -15.94
C LYS A 250 -10.56 0.81 -16.54
N HIS A 251 -9.47 1.07 -15.85
CA HIS A 251 -8.48 2.08 -16.25
C HIS A 251 -7.26 1.49 -16.95
N ARG A 252 -7.22 0.20 -17.28
CA ARG A 252 -6.06 -0.52 -17.83
C ARG A 252 -5.32 0.28 -18.91
N ASN A 253 -6.07 0.78 -19.90
CA ASN A 253 -5.57 1.54 -21.03
C ASN A 253 -5.98 3.01 -20.93
N ILE A 254 -5.80 3.59 -19.73
CA ILE A 254 -6.16 4.98 -19.43
C ILE A 254 -5.65 5.93 -20.51
N ASP A 255 -6.47 6.88 -20.92
CA ASP A 255 -6.07 7.93 -21.85
C ASP A 255 -5.26 9.04 -21.15
N ASP A 256 -4.65 9.90 -21.96
CA ASP A 256 -3.74 10.94 -21.45
C ASP A 256 -4.48 12.05 -20.69
N ILE A 257 -5.76 12.28 -20.99
CA ILE A 257 -6.59 13.31 -20.32
C ILE A 257 -6.91 12.84 -18.88
N ASP A 258 -7.43 11.63 -18.75
CA ASP A 258 -7.73 11.04 -17.45
C ASP A 258 -6.47 10.85 -16.61
N ALA A 259 -5.37 10.42 -17.24
CA ALA A 259 -4.08 10.29 -16.57
C ALA A 259 -3.56 11.63 -16.03
N LYS A 260 -3.70 12.72 -16.81
CA LYS A 260 -3.34 14.08 -16.38
C LYS A 260 -4.18 14.52 -15.18
N GLN A 261 -5.49 14.30 -15.24
CA GLN A 261 -6.41 14.66 -14.17
C GLN A 261 -6.10 13.92 -12.86
N ILE A 262 -5.77 12.62 -12.94
CA ILE A 262 -5.35 11.83 -11.79
C ILE A 262 -4.06 12.39 -11.17
N ARG A 263 -3.06 12.76 -11.99
CA ARG A 263 -1.83 13.38 -11.50
C ARG A 263 -2.10 14.67 -10.71
N GLU A 264 -2.98 15.51 -11.21
CA GLU A 264 -3.34 16.77 -10.55
C GLU A 264 -4.04 16.52 -9.21
N TYR A 265 -5.02 15.62 -9.16
CA TYR A 265 -5.70 15.27 -7.91
C TYR A 265 -4.76 14.65 -6.89
N PHE A 266 -3.90 13.72 -7.33
CA PHE A 266 -2.95 13.07 -6.44
C PHE A 266 -1.91 14.05 -5.89
N LYS A 267 -1.35 14.90 -6.74
CA LYS A 267 -0.41 15.93 -6.33
C LYS A 267 -1.03 16.88 -5.30
N ARG A 268 -2.27 17.34 -5.54
CA ARG A 268 -3.00 18.20 -4.60
C ARG A 268 -3.27 17.48 -3.27
N ALA A 269 -3.72 16.23 -3.32
CA ALA A 269 -3.96 15.43 -2.12
C ALA A 269 -2.70 15.29 -1.27
N CYS A 270 -1.57 14.96 -1.88
CA CYS A 270 -0.29 14.82 -1.18
C CYS A 270 0.19 16.15 -0.56
N ALA A 271 0.17 17.25 -1.31
CA ALA A 271 0.60 18.56 -0.84
C ALA A 271 -0.29 19.07 0.30
N ASN A 272 -1.61 18.94 0.17
CA ASN A 272 -2.57 19.32 1.21
C ASN A 272 -2.39 18.48 2.49
N THR A 273 -2.23 17.15 2.33
CA THR A 273 -1.99 16.25 3.47
C THR A 273 -0.67 16.58 4.17
N ARG A 274 0.39 16.84 3.41
CA ARG A 274 1.68 17.25 3.98
C ARG A 274 1.56 18.55 4.78
N SER A 275 0.86 19.54 4.26
CA SER A 275 0.62 20.81 4.96
C SER A 275 -0.20 20.60 6.23
N LEU A 276 -1.21 19.74 6.18
CA LEU A 276 -2.13 19.49 7.29
C LEU A 276 -1.49 18.67 8.41
N LEU A 277 -0.83 17.55 8.09
CA LEU A 277 -0.43 16.51 9.06
C LEU A 277 1.08 16.26 9.13
N GLY A 278 1.84 16.69 8.11
CA GLY A 278 3.28 16.47 8.06
C GLY A 278 3.64 14.97 8.10
N ASP A 279 4.61 14.62 8.94
CA ASP A 279 5.08 13.25 9.17
C ASP A 279 4.12 12.39 10.03
N LYS A 280 3.08 13.00 10.61
CA LYS A 280 2.03 12.33 11.38
C LYS A 280 0.85 11.87 10.50
N ALA A 281 0.92 12.11 9.19
CA ALA A 281 -0.13 11.69 8.27
C ALA A 281 -0.47 10.21 8.41
N PHE A 282 -1.76 9.91 8.40
CA PHE A 282 -2.32 8.55 8.45
C PHE A 282 -1.98 7.73 9.70
N ARG A 283 -1.50 8.36 10.76
CA ARG A 283 -1.24 7.70 12.03
C ARG A 283 -2.36 8.02 13.00
N ARG A 284 -2.66 7.07 13.90
CA ARG A 284 -3.61 7.32 14.98
C ARG A 284 -2.92 8.11 16.09
N PHE A 285 -3.66 9.07 16.64
CA PHE A 285 -3.30 9.66 17.92
C PHE A 285 -4.12 8.99 19.02
N VAL A 286 -3.44 8.45 20.02
CA VAL A 286 -4.05 7.87 21.22
C VAL A 286 -3.94 8.90 22.31
N VAL A 287 -5.10 9.36 22.84
CA VAL A 287 -5.10 10.32 23.95
C VAL A 287 -4.58 9.69 25.23
N GLY A 288 -3.95 10.50 26.10
CA GLY A 288 -3.59 10.10 27.43
C GLY A 288 -4.86 9.81 28.26
N GLU A 289 -4.79 8.77 29.08
CA GLU A 289 -5.81 8.48 30.09
C GLU A 289 -5.44 9.17 31.39
N ASP A 290 -6.44 9.63 32.14
CA ASP A 290 -6.24 10.38 33.36
C ASP A 290 -5.31 9.64 34.34
N GLY A 291 -4.12 10.20 34.57
CA GLY A 291 -3.11 9.71 35.51
C GLY A 291 -2.28 8.49 35.13
N HIS A 292 -2.44 7.89 33.95
CA HIS A 292 -1.82 6.60 33.66
C HIS A 292 -1.01 6.48 32.36
N LYS A 293 -1.24 7.30 31.33
CA LYS A 293 -0.49 7.28 30.05
C LYS A 293 -0.52 8.65 29.38
N ASP A 294 0.61 9.03 28.81
CA ASP A 294 0.69 10.21 27.94
C ASP A 294 0.10 9.91 26.56
N GLY A 295 -0.54 10.91 25.96
CA GLY A 295 -1.00 10.84 24.58
C GLY A 295 0.18 10.70 23.62
N HIS A 296 0.01 9.89 22.57
CA HIS A 296 1.07 9.64 21.59
C HIS A 296 0.54 9.28 20.22
N TRP A 297 1.37 9.53 19.19
CA TRP A 297 1.15 9.04 17.85
C TRP A 297 1.62 7.60 17.70
N GLU A 298 0.77 6.76 17.13
CA GLU A 298 1.18 5.42 16.72
C GLU A 298 2.23 5.51 15.60
N LYS A 299 3.16 4.55 15.55
CA LYS A 299 4.18 4.48 14.49
C LYS A 299 3.60 3.96 13.18
N GLN A 300 2.64 3.05 13.25
CA GLN A 300 2.06 2.36 12.11
C GLN A 300 1.14 3.26 11.29
N LEU A 301 1.17 3.09 9.96
CA LEU A 301 0.21 3.70 9.04
C LEU A 301 -1.13 2.98 9.12
N ASN A 302 -2.19 3.73 9.29
CA ASN A 302 -3.56 3.23 9.21
C ASN A 302 -4.13 3.51 7.82
N ILE A 303 -4.38 2.45 7.07
CA ILE A 303 -4.85 2.57 5.68
C ILE A 303 -6.26 3.17 5.58
N SER A 304 -7.09 3.00 6.62
CA SER A 304 -8.42 3.59 6.67
C SER A 304 -8.37 5.12 6.81
N LEU A 305 -7.39 5.63 7.56
CA LEU A 305 -7.11 7.07 7.64
C LEU A 305 -6.54 7.59 6.31
N TYR A 306 -5.66 6.82 5.67
CA TYR A 306 -5.16 7.16 4.34
C TYR A 306 -6.30 7.35 3.34
N ASP A 307 -7.26 6.41 3.27
CA ASP A 307 -8.38 6.46 2.35
C ASP A 307 -9.18 7.76 2.49
N ILE A 308 -9.60 8.11 3.72
CA ILE A 308 -10.47 9.27 3.97
C ILE A 308 -9.72 10.60 3.81
N VAL A 309 -8.47 10.68 4.26
CA VAL A 309 -7.68 11.91 4.19
C VAL A 309 -7.29 12.21 2.76
N MET A 310 -6.76 11.24 2.02
CA MET A 310 -6.35 11.46 0.63
C MET A 310 -7.52 11.83 -0.27
N ASP A 311 -8.69 11.17 -0.10
CA ASP A 311 -9.88 11.52 -0.88
C ASP A 311 -10.31 12.96 -0.60
N SER A 312 -10.49 13.34 0.66
CA SER A 312 -10.93 14.68 1.05
C SER A 312 -9.93 15.75 0.62
N MET A 313 -8.63 15.53 0.87
CA MET A 313 -7.57 16.49 0.49
C MET A 313 -7.41 16.66 -1.03
N SER A 314 -7.85 15.69 -1.83
CA SER A 314 -7.90 15.83 -3.28
C SER A 314 -9.02 16.76 -3.77
N ARG A 315 -10.06 16.95 -2.96
CA ARG A 315 -11.27 17.73 -3.30
C ARG A 315 -11.17 19.19 -2.85
N VAL A 316 -10.40 19.45 -1.81
CA VAL A 316 -10.25 20.80 -1.24
C VAL A 316 -9.17 21.57 -1.99
N GLU A 317 -9.50 22.79 -2.42
CA GLU A 317 -8.50 23.69 -3.01
C GLU A 317 -7.48 24.12 -1.94
N SER A 318 -6.19 24.11 -2.29
CA SER A 318 -5.11 24.35 -1.34
C SER A 318 -5.21 25.73 -0.66
N THR A 319 -5.65 26.75 -1.39
CA THR A 319 -5.86 28.09 -0.85
C THR A 319 -6.97 28.16 0.19
N VAL A 320 -8.03 27.36 0.03
CA VAL A 320 -9.13 27.24 1.00
C VAL A 320 -8.63 26.49 2.24
N LEU A 321 -7.93 25.36 2.04
CA LEU A 321 -7.36 24.60 3.16
C LEU A 321 -6.44 25.46 4.02
N MET A 322 -5.58 26.27 3.40
CA MET A 322 -4.61 27.10 4.15
C MET A 322 -5.29 28.13 5.07
N ARG A 323 -6.45 28.62 4.71
CA ARG A 323 -7.24 29.54 5.57
C ARG A 323 -7.79 28.85 6.80
N HIS A 324 -8.10 27.57 6.70
CA HIS A 324 -8.72 26.76 7.77
C HIS A 324 -7.79 25.69 8.35
N LEU A 325 -6.48 25.78 8.09
CA LEU A 325 -5.53 24.69 8.34
C LEU A 325 -5.54 24.24 9.82
N ASP A 326 -5.51 25.20 10.74
CA ASP A 326 -5.47 24.91 12.18
C ASP A 326 -6.77 24.27 12.65
N ALA A 327 -7.92 24.73 12.17
CA ALA A 327 -9.23 24.20 12.51
C ALA A 327 -9.39 22.75 11.99
N VAL A 328 -9.02 22.50 10.74
CA VAL A 328 -9.08 21.17 10.13
C VAL A 328 -8.13 20.20 10.83
N ARG A 329 -6.91 20.66 11.20
CA ARG A 329 -5.94 19.84 11.94
C ARG A 329 -6.48 19.44 13.32
N GLU A 330 -6.98 20.41 14.10
CA GLU A 330 -7.54 20.13 15.42
C GLU A 330 -8.75 19.21 15.35
N ALA A 331 -9.64 19.42 14.39
CA ALA A 331 -10.78 18.56 14.15
C ALA A 331 -10.36 17.13 13.76
N TYR A 332 -9.30 16.99 12.95
CA TYR A 332 -8.75 15.69 12.60
C TYR A 332 -8.24 14.94 13.83
N ILE A 333 -7.36 15.57 14.62
CA ILE A 333 -6.81 14.92 15.81
C ILE A 333 -7.95 14.56 16.79
N ASN A 334 -8.92 15.44 16.96
CA ASN A 334 -10.07 15.19 17.82
C ASN A 334 -10.87 13.96 17.37
N ILE A 335 -11.26 13.89 16.09
CA ILE A 335 -12.13 12.80 15.64
C ILE A 335 -11.47 11.44 15.73
N ILE A 336 -10.15 11.35 15.41
CA ILE A 336 -9.43 10.08 15.46
C ILE A 336 -9.05 9.62 16.87
N SER A 337 -9.11 10.52 17.85
CA SER A 337 -8.66 10.25 19.22
C SER A 337 -9.79 10.17 20.25
N THR A 338 -10.91 10.86 20.02
CA THR A 338 -11.98 10.97 21.04
C THR A 338 -13.35 10.48 20.53
N ASN A 339 -13.53 10.33 19.20
CA ASN A 339 -14.81 9.87 18.65
C ASN A 339 -14.84 8.34 18.53
N GLU A 340 -15.57 7.67 19.43
CA GLU A 340 -15.69 6.20 19.48
C GLU A 340 -16.13 5.59 18.15
N SER A 341 -17.03 6.26 17.42
CA SER A 341 -17.53 5.82 16.13
C SER A 341 -16.46 5.84 15.05
N MET A 342 -15.60 6.87 15.03
CA MET A 342 -14.46 6.94 14.11
C MET A 342 -13.39 5.93 14.53
N ILE A 343 -13.04 5.86 15.81
CA ILE A 343 -12.04 4.92 16.33
C ILE A 343 -12.41 3.49 15.96
N SER A 344 -13.66 3.09 16.18
CA SER A 344 -14.17 1.78 15.75
C SER A 344 -14.06 1.59 14.24
N ALA A 345 -14.45 2.58 13.43
CA ALA A 345 -14.48 2.48 11.97
C ALA A 345 -13.09 2.45 11.31
N ILE A 346 -12.03 2.87 12.00
CA ILE A 346 -10.65 2.77 11.52
C ILE A 346 -9.87 1.61 12.12
N THR A 347 -10.50 0.80 13.02
CA THR A 347 -9.82 -0.28 13.75
C THR A 347 -10.42 -1.65 13.46
N TRP A 348 -11.75 -1.74 13.30
CA TRP A 348 -12.47 -3.02 13.21
C TRP A 348 -13.33 -3.07 11.95
N GLY A 349 -13.32 -4.21 11.23
CA GLY A 349 -14.13 -4.42 10.03
C GLY A 349 -13.91 -3.34 8.97
N THR A 350 -12.68 -2.93 8.79
CA THR A 350 -12.30 -1.72 8.00
C THR A 350 -12.66 -1.84 6.52
N SER A 351 -12.91 -3.06 6.03
CA SER A 351 -13.32 -3.34 4.64
C SER A 351 -14.84 -3.48 4.47
N ASP A 352 -15.63 -3.47 5.54
CA ASP A 352 -17.09 -3.58 5.44
C ASP A 352 -17.71 -2.29 4.92
N LYS A 353 -18.72 -2.41 4.04
CA LYS A 353 -19.38 -1.24 3.44
C LYS A 353 -19.93 -0.24 4.47
N PRO A 354 -20.66 -0.67 5.53
CA PRO A 354 -21.15 0.26 6.55
C PRO A 354 -20.01 1.01 7.25
N THR A 355 -18.91 0.31 7.56
CA THR A 355 -17.74 0.86 8.24
C THR A 355 -17.01 1.86 7.35
N VAL A 356 -16.80 1.53 6.07
CA VAL A 356 -16.22 2.44 5.07
C VAL A 356 -17.11 3.69 4.93
N THR A 357 -18.41 3.51 4.71
CA THR A 357 -19.34 4.64 4.59
C THR A 357 -19.28 5.54 5.82
N LYS A 358 -19.30 4.96 7.01
CA LYS A 358 -19.29 5.69 8.29
C LYS A 358 -18.07 6.59 8.43
N ARG A 359 -16.84 6.06 8.23
CA ARG A 359 -15.62 6.86 8.38
C ARG A 359 -15.51 8.00 7.36
N PHE A 360 -15.93 7.75 6.10
CA PHE A 360 -15.94 8.79 5.08
C PHE A 360 -16.97 9.88 5.39
N THR A 361 -18.19 9.50 5.79
CA THR A 361 -19.24 10.47 6.13
C THR A 361 -18.81 11.33 7.31
N LEU A 362 -18.38 10.71 8.42
CA LEU A 362 -17.95 11.44 9.62
C LEU A 362 -16.86 12.46 9.31
N TRP A 363 -15.87 12.08 8.50
CA TRP A 363 -14.76 12.97 8.17
C TRP A 363 -15.18 14.07 7.17
N ASN A 364 -15.95 13.72 6.14
CA ASN A 364 -16.41 14.67 5.14
C ASN A 364 -17.36 15.72 5.74
N ASP A 365 -18.24 15.34 6.66
CA ASP A 365 -19.16 16.26 7.33
C ASP A 365 -18.39 17.32 8.13
N ILE A 366 -17.31 16.91 8.83
CA ILE A 366 -16.46 17.83 9.57
C ILE A 366 -15.75 18.80 8.63
N ILE A 367 -15.08 18.29 7.58
CA ILE A 367 -14.35 19.14 6.63
C ILE A 367 -15.30 20.13 5.95
N ASN A 368 -16.44 19.63 5.45
CA ASN A 368 -17.41 20.47 4.77
C ASN A 368 -17.98 21.55 5.70
N GLY A 369 -18.23 21.20 6.97
CA GLY A 369 -18.68 22.17 7.97
C GLY A 369 -17.66 23.29 8.23
N ILE A 370 -16.37 22.96 8.30
CA ILE A 370 -15.31 23.96 8.53
C ILE A 370 -15.09 24.84 7.29
N ILE A 371 -15.09 24.25 6.09
CA ILE A 371 -14.74 24.96 4.84
C ILE A 371 -15.93 25.79 4.31
N ALA A 372 -17.18 25.39 4.59
CA ALA A 372 -18.37 26.14 4.17
C ALA A 372 -18.51 27.48 4.92
N ASP A 373 -17.86 27.65 6.05
CA ASP A 373 -17.83 28.92 6.77
C ASP A 373 -16.73 29.80 6.18
N ASP A 374 -17.08 30.81 5.40
CA ASP A 374 -16.13 31.76 4.78
C ASP A 374 -15.34 32.61 5.81
N LYS A 375 -15.74 32.59 7.06
CA LYS A 375 -15.01 33.15 8.19
C LYS A 375 -14.10 32.06 8.73
N ALA A 376 -12.80 32.39 8.91
CA ALA A 376 -11.90 31.58 9.73
C ALA A 376 -12.65 31.19 11.00
N ASP A 377 -12.69 29.90 11.33
CA ASP A 377 -13.51 29.41 12.45
C ASP A 377 -13.19 30.20 13.73
N GLU A 378 -14.04 31.17 14.05
CA GLU A 378 -13.89 32.02 15.21
C GLU A 378 -13.84 31.23 16.55
N ARG A 379 -14.15 29.93 16.49
CA ARG A 379 -14.13 29.00 17.63
C ARG A 379 -12.78 28.32 17.83
N CYS A 380 -11.93 28.30 16.84
CA CYS A 380 -10.65 27.59 16.94
C CYS A 380 -9.50 28.57 17.24
N PHE A 381 -8.78 28.30 18.31
CA PHE A 381 -7.55 29.03 18.59
C PHE A 381 -6.44 28.60 17.62
N SER A 382 -5.60 29.56 17.22
CA SER A 382 -4.50 29.27 16.29
C SER A 382 -3.47 28.32 16.91
N ARG A 383 -2.83 27.53 16.04
CA ARG A 383 -1.73 26.66 16.46
C ARG A 383 -0.56 27.45 17.09
N SER A 384 -0.33 28.66 16.63
CA SER A 384 0.71 29.53 17.20
C SER A 384 0.42 29.91 18.65
N LEU A 385 -0.84 30.15 19.01
CA LEU A 385 -1.24 30.37 20.39
C LEU A 385 -1.11 29.10 21.23
N LYS A 386 -1.56 27.97 20.69
CA LYS A 386 -1.40 26.66 21.34
C LYS A 386 0.06 26.38 21.66
N GLN A 387 0.96 26.58 20.68
CA GLN A 387 2.40 26.41 20.89
C GLN A 387 2.94 27.33 22.00
N LYS A 388 2.57 28.60 21.98
CA LYS A 388 2.99 29.56 23.02
C LYS A 388 2.52 29.16 24.42
N LEU A 389 1.28 28.67 24.56
CA LEU A 389 0.75 28.20 25.83
C LEU A 389 1.52 26.97 26.33
N TYR A 390 1.80 26.03 25.41
CA TYR A 390 2.53 24.81 25.70
C TYR A 390 3.99 25.11 26.10
N ASP A 391 4.69 25.97 25.36
CA ASP A 391 6.08 26.36 25.66
C ASP A 391 6.21 27.12 26.98
N ASN A 392 5.16 27.87 27.37
CA ASN A 392 5.15 28.62 28.62
C ASN A 392 4.85 27.72 29.83
N ASP A 393 3.82 26.90 29.74
CA ASP A 393 3.44 25.97 30.80
C ASP A 393 2.66 24.76 30.23
N PRO A 394 3.31 23.60 30.04
CA PRO A 394 2.66 22.41 29.52
C PRO A 394 1.82 21.66 30.56
N THR A 395 1.14 22.36 31.44
CA THR A 395 0.28 21.79 32.48
C THR A 395 -1.20 21.95 32.13
N CYS A 396 -1.95 20.87 32.27
CA CYS A 396 -3.40 20.89 32.02
C CYS A 396 -4.14 21.74 33.07
N ALA A 397 -4.82 22.79 32.65
CA ALA A 397 -5.57 23.69 33.52
C ALA A 397 -6.80 23.04 34.21
N ILE A 398 -7.20 21.82 33.81
CA ILE A 398 -8.33 21.08 34.41
C ILE A 398 -7.83 20.09 35.44
N CYS A 399 -6.92 19.18 35.11
CA CYS A 399 -6.45 18.13 36.04
C CYS A 399 -5.12 18.43 36.74
N GLY A 400 -4.40 19.49 36.33
CA GLY A 400 -3.12 19.88 36.93
C GLY A 400 -1.93 19.00 36.56
N GLN A 401 -2.09 18.05 35.64
CA GLN A 401 -1.01 17.14 35.20
C GLN A 401 -0.26 17.67 34.00
N PHE A 402 0.99 17.23 33.87
CA PHE A 402 1.86 17.56 32.75
C PHE A 402 1.35 16.94 31.44
N ILE A 403 1.43 17.70 30.34
CA ILE A 403 1.06 17.27 28.99
C ILE A 403 2.35 16.96 28.23
N ALA A 404 2.62 15.69 27.94
CA ALA A 404 3.89 15.25 27.37
C ALA A 404 4.01 15.55 25.84
N ASP A 405 2.91 15.56 25.12
CA ASP A 405 2.86 15.86 23.68
C ASP A 405 1.88 17.01 23.41
N ILE A 406 2.32 18.02 22.65
CA ILE A 406 1.48 19.14 22.27
C ILE A 406 0.20 18.72 21.55
N ASP A 407 0.24 17.61 20.81
CA ASP A 407 -0.92 17.09 20.10
C ASP A 407 -1.92 16.38 21.06
N ASP A 408 -1.51 16.04 22.29
CA ASP A 408 -2.42 15.64 23.39
C ASP A 408 -3.09 16.85 24.07
N SER A 409 -2.62 18.06 23.81
CA SER A 409 -3.26 19.26 24.30
C SER A 409 -4.39 19.75 23.40
N ALA A 410 -5.33 20.47 24.00
CA ALA A 410 -6.32 21.31 23.34
C ALA A 410 -6.31 22.69 24.00
N VAL A 411 -6.61 23.73 23.23
CA VAL A 411 -6.85 25.05 23.79
C VAL A 411 -8.35 25.18 24.07
N ASP A 412 -8.69 25.24 25.35
CA ASP A 412 -10.06 25.38 25.85
C ASP A 412 -10.38 26.85 26.12
N HIS A 413 -11.64 27.21 25.95
CA HIS A 413 -12.15 28.52 26.37
C HIS A 413 -12.39 28.53 27.89
N ILE A 414 -11.78 29.44 28.61
CA ILE A 414 -12.01 29.62 30.06
C ILE A 414 -13.51 29.88 30.29
N GLU A 415 -14.05 30.91 29.64
CA GLU A 415 -15.48 31.13 29.48
C GLU A 415 -15.93 30.45 28.18
N GLN A 416 -16.78 29.44 28.30
CA GLN A 416 -17.16 28.58 27.16
C GLN A 416 -17.78 29.38 26.01
N TYR A 417 -17.39 29.04 24.75
CA TYR A 417 -17.85 29.76 23.56
C TYR A 417 -19.37 29.82 23.46
N TRP A 418 -20.07 28.75 23.76
CA TRP A 418 -21.53 28.71 23.73
C TRP A 418 -22.21 29.52 24.86
N LYS A 419 -21.46 29.95 25.88
CA LYS A 419 -21.88 30.90 26.91
C LYS A 419 -21.52 32.36 26.55
N GLY A 420 -20.98 32.61 25.38
CA GLY A 420 -20.59 33.94 24.92
C GLY A 420 -19.10 34.24 25.02
N GLY A 421 -18.29 33.28 25.47
CA GLY A 421 -16.82 33.43 25.57
C GLY A 421 -16.19 33.66 24.20
N LYS A 422 -15.27 34.63 24.09
CA LYS A 422 -14.59 35.01 22.85
C LYS A 422 -13.34 34.17 22.63
N THR A 423 -12.99 33.90 21.38
CA THR A 423 -11.74 33.24 20.97
C THR A 423 -10.60 34.25 20.93
N ILE A 424 -10.16 34.70 22.10
CA ILE A 424 -9.04 35.64 22.31
C ILE A 424 -8.02 35.02 23.27
N PRO A 425 -6.74 35.42 23.22
CA PRO A 425 -5.69 34.83 24.06
C PRO A 425 -5.99 34.86 25.55
N GLU A 426 -6.68 35.88 26.03
CA GLU A 426 -7.04 36.08 27.46
C GLU A 426 -8.09 35.08 27.93
N ASN A 427 -8.85 34.50 27.01
CA ASN A 427 -9.87 33.47 27.29
C ASN A 427 -9.37 32.05 26.93
N ALA A 428 -8.07 31.88 26.66
CA ALA A 428 -7.46 30.63 26.27
C ALA A 428 -6.73 29.98 27.44
N ARG A 429 -6.89 28.67 27.60
CA ARG A 429 -6.10 27.84 28.52
C ARG A 429 -5.73 26.52 27.89
N LEU A 430 -4.56 25.97 28.28
CA LEU A 430 -4.12 24.66 27.81
C LEU A 430 -4.73 23.53 28.65
N THR A 431 -5.22 22.48 28.00
CA THR A 431 -5.82 21.32 28.67
C THR A 431 -5.45 20.04 27.93
N HIS A 432 -5.53 18.86 28.58
CA HIS A 432 -5.54 17.61 27.81
C HIS A 432 -6.77 17.53 26.92
N ARG A 433 -6.67 16.89 25.77
CA ARG A 433 -7.84 16.61 24.90
C ARG A 433 -8.92 15.84 25.65
N PHE A 434 -8.53 14.80 26.40
CA PHE A 434 -9.44 14.03 27.23
C PHE A 434 -10.20 14.93 28.23
N CYS A 435 -9.49 15.77 28.99
CA CYS A 435 -10.10 16.66 29.96
C CYS A 435 -11.04 17.68 29.32
N ASN A 436 -10.66 18.22 28.15
CA ASN A 436 -11.52 19.14 27.40
C ASN A 436 -12.83 18.48 26.92
N CYS A 437 -12.73 17.27 26.37
CA CYS A 437 -13.91 16.50 25.93
C CYS A 437 -14.81 16.08 27.11
N ALA A 438 -14.22 15.66 28.22
CA ALA A 438 -14.97 15.26 29.42
C ALA A 438 -15.75 16.46 30.04
N ARG A 439 -15.15 17.65 30.04
CA ARG A 439 -15.81 18.88 30.49
C ARG A 439 -17.06 19.18 29.66
N SER A 440 -16.97 19.07 28.34
CA SER A 440 -18.09 19.34 27.44
C SER A 440 -19.27 18.41 27.65
N LYS A 441 -19.03 17.17 28.09
CA LYS A 441 -20.09 16.20 28.42
C LYS A 441 -20.76 16.51 29.78
N ASN A 442 -20.00 16.99 30.76
CA ASN A 442 -20.49 17.25 32.09
C ASN A 442 -21.25 18.59 32.21
N ASP A 443 -21.00 19.54 31.30
CA ASP A 443 -21.66 20.86 31.28
C ASP A 443 -22.95 20.88 30.44
N ALA A 444 -23.28 19.76 29.77
CA ALA A 444 -24.48 19.61 28.92
C ALA A 444 -25.66 18.96 29.68
N VAL A 445 -25.57 18.75 31.00
CA VAL A 445 -26.62 18.21 31.87
C VAL A 445 -27.29 19.32 32.65
#